data_b9be5e64e0c5f509bf56cece5666bbdc
#
_entry.id   b9be5e64e0c5f509bf56cece5666bbdc
#
_cell.length_a   1.000
_cell.length_b   1.000
_cell.length_c   1.000
_cell.angle_alpha   90.00
_cell.angle_beta   90.00
_cell.angle_gamma   90.00
#
_symmetry.space_group_name_H-M   'P 1'
#
loop_
_entity.id
_entity.type
_entity.pdbx_description
1 polymer ?
#
loop_
_entity_poly.entity_id
_entity_poly.type
_entity_poly.pdbx_seq_one_letter_code
_entity_poly.pdbx_strand_id
1 'polypeptide(L)'
;MRTPASRPPSVTASVTATGAAEPDADALLKHLEWSVIRRLDGLLQGDYRTLFRGAGLDLADLREYQHHDDVRHIDWNVTARLDQPYVRQFTEDRELTAWFLVDLSASLDFGSNLATKRSLARSFVAVLSRLLTRHGNRVGALLYGSAVDTVIPARGGRLHVLHILQRMAQRPVESAAGATALNDLLQAGQRIMKRRGTVFVISDFISAPGWDDVLARLAQRHEVTAVRLYDPLEMELPDIGLMTMRDAETGEQLVVDTHDRGFRKRFAAAAQRRETALREGLAKAGVDTLELATDDDLTDAILRFADLRKQRSRMQTGGGVPAHLTFARAARHDARHDVKPGTA
;
A
#
# COMPACT_ATOMS: atom_id res chain seq x y z
N MET A 1 16.55 23.91 -32.40
CA MET A 1 17.04 22.60 -31.91
C MET A 1 17.14 22.68 -30.42
N ARG A 2 16.17 22.11 -29.67
CA ARG A 2 16.21 22.00 -28.21
C ARG A 2 16.75 20.62 -27.87
N THR A 3 17.89 20.56 -27.22
CA THR A 3 18.48 19.35 -26.63
C THR A 3 17.53 18.77 -25.58
N PRO A 4 17.23 17.46 -25.60
CA PRO A 4 16.43 16.86 -24.54
C PRO A 4 17.24 16.86 -23.23
N ALA A 5 16.63 17.33 -22.14
CA ALA A 5 17.19 17.29 -20.82
C ALA A 5 17.42 15.84 -20.40
N SER A 6 18.66 15.49 -20.11
CA SER A 6 19.07 14.18 -19.60
C SER A 6 18.43 13.92 -18.25
N ARG A 7 17.62 12.87 -18.19
CA ARG A 7 17.00 12.33 -16.98
C ARG A 7 18.11 11.83 -16.03
N PRO A 8 18.07 12.13 -14.74
CA PRO A 8 19.02 11.52 -13.81
C PRO A 8 18.76 10.01 -13.71
N PRO A 9 19.78 9.17 -13.66
CA PRO A 9 19.63 7.71 -13.55
C PRO A 9 18.91 7.34 -12.25
N SER A 10 17.96 6.43 -12.33
CA SER A 10 17.34 5.78 -11.19
C SER A 10 18.28 4.69 -10.67
N VAL A 11 19.24 5.07 -9.84
CA VAL A 11 20.23 4.14 -9.29
C VAL A 11 19.62 3.45 -8.08
N THR A 12 19.40 2.15 -8.19
CA THR A 12 18.94 1.27 -7.10
C THR A 12 20.10 0.37 -6.70
N ALA A 13 20.50 0.39 -5.43
CA ALA A 13 21.56 -0.47 -4.93
C ALA A 13 21.04 -1.91 -4.80
N SER A 14 21.60 -2.89 -5.49
CA SER A 14 21.30 -4.30 -5.27
C SER A 14 22.41 -4.94 -4.44
N VAL A 15 22.11 -5.25 -3.19
CA VAL A 15 22.85 -6.25 -2.44
C VAL A 15 22.24 -7.58 -2.86
N THR A 16 23.01 -8.43 -3.55
CA THR A 16 22.57 -9.79 -3.90
C THR A 16 22.35 -10.58 -2.61
N ALA A 17 21.12 -10.61 -2.11
CA ALA A 17 20.71 -11.61 -1.15
C ALA A 17 20.78 -12.96 -1.88
N THR A 18 21.65 -13.83 -1.44
CA THR A 18 21.79 -15.21 -1.92
C THR A 18 20.42 -15.85 -1.85
N GLY A 19 19.89 -16.29 -3.00
CA GLY A 19 18.53 -16.73 -3.19
C GLY A 19 18.09 -17.83 -2.22
N ALA A 20 17.48 -17.44 -1.11
CA ALA A 20 16.56 -18.32 -0.41
C ALA A 20 15.34 -18.48 -1.32
N ALA A 21 15.01 -19.72 -1.70
CA ALA A 21 13.83 -20.01 -2.49
C ALA A 21 12.61 -19.38 -1.81
N GLU A 22 11.85 -18.55 -2.54
CA GLU A 22 10.65 -17.94 -1.99
C GLU A 22 9.70 -19.03 -1.47
N PRO A 23 9.13 -18.87 -0.27
CA PRO A 23 8.25 -19.88 0.30
C PRO A 23 7.04 -20.12 -0.62
N ASP A 24 6.63 -21.37 -0.74
CA ASP A 24 5.40 -21.75 -1.45
C ASP A 24 4.21 -20.92 -0.95
N ALA A 25 3.26 -20.63 -1.85
CA ALA A 25 2.11 -19.78 -1.53
C ALA A 25 1.30 -20.28 -0.33
N ASP A 26 1.16 -21.61 -0.18
CA ASP A 26 0.45 -22.21 0.98
C ASP A 26 1.24 -22.10 2.28
N ALA A 27 2.56 -22.30 2.22
CA ALA A 27 3.45 -22.14 3.37
C ALA A 27 3.48 -20.67 3.83
N LEU A 28 3.59 -19.72 2.90
CA LEU A 28 3.51 -18.29 3.18
C LEU A 28 2.19 -17.92 3.85
N LEU A 29 1.07 -18.35 3.27
CA LEU A 29 -0.25 -18.03 3.81
C LEU A 29 -0.48 -18.62 5.18
N LYS A 30 -0.05 -19.87 5.43
CA LYS A 30 -0.12 -20.51 6.76
C LYS A 30 0.71 -19.75 7.79
N HIS A 31 1.93 -19.36 7.44
CA HIS A 31 2.79 -18.56 8.32
C HIS A 31 2.12 -17.23 8.68
N LEU A 32 1.63 -16.50 7.69
CA LEU A 32 0.96 -15.22 7.89
C LEU A 32 -0.39 -15.37 8.61
N GLU A 33 -1.15 -16.44 8.40
CA GLU A 33 -2.38 -16.71 9.14
C GLU A 33 -2.10 -16.84 10.65
N TRP A 34 -0.96 -17.44 11.00
CA TRP A 34 -0.61 -17.66 12.40
C TRP A 34 0.00 -16.42 13.06
N SER A 35 0.90 -15.72 12.38
CA SER A 35 1.68 -14.62 12.93
C SER A 35 0.99 -13.25 12.80
N VAL A 36 0.33 -12.99 11.68
CA VAL A 36 -0.19 -11.65 11.33
C VAL A 36 -1.71 -11.61 11.34
N ILE A 37 -2.38 -12.51 10.60
CA ILE A 37 -3.82 -12.41 10.34
C ILE A 37 -4.63 -12.59 11.62
N ARG A 38 -4.27 -13.54 12.48
CA ARG A 38 -4.96 -13.73 13.77
C ARG A 38 -4.81 -12.51 14.68
N ARG A 39 -3.63 -11.90 14.71
CA ARG A 39 -3.38 -10.69 15.51
C ARG A 39 -4.20 -9.51 14.98
N LEU A 40 -4.21 -9.31 13.67
CA LEU A 40 -5.02 -8.27 13.04
C LEU A 40 -6.53 -8.51 13.23
N ASP A 41 -6.99 -9.73 13.06
CA ASP A 41 -8.40 -10.11 13.25
C ASP A 41 -8.88 -9.80 14.69
N GLY A 42 -8.05 -10.09 15.70
CA GLY A 42 -8.34 -9.77 17.08
C GLY A 42 -8.33 -8.27 17.40
N LEU A 43 -7.37 -7.52 16.84
CA LEU A 43 -7.23 -6.09 17.09
C LEU A 43 -8.21 -5.23 16.27
N LEU A 44 -8.59 -5.72 15.09
CA LEU A 44 -9.53 -5.06 14.19
C LEU A 44 -10.98 -5.51 14.42
N GLN A 45 -11.28 -6.29 15.47
CA GLN A 45 -12.61 -6.79 15.78
C GLN A 45 -13.61 -5.61 15.93
N GLY A 46 -14.45 -5.43 14.93
CA GLY A 46 -15.37 -4.28 14.78
C GLY A 46 -14.87 -3.13 13.90
N ASP A 47 -13.56 -2.94 13.78
CA ASP A 47 -12.96 -1.82 13.04
C ASP A 47 -12.41 -2.19 11.65
N TYR A 48 -12.41 -3.48 11.25
CA TYR A 48 -11.94 -3.89 9.91
C TYR A 48 -12.73 -3.18 8.79
N ARG A 49 -14.00 -2.86 9.04
CA ARG A 49 -14.84 -2.09 8.12
C ARG A 49 -14.29 -0.70 7.86
N THR A 50 -13.67 -0.07 8.86
CA THR A 50 -13.06 1.26 8.75
C THR A 50 -11.79 1.23 7.89
N LEU A 51 -11.07 0.10 7.86
CA LEU A 51 -9.92 -0.10 6.96
C LEU A 51 -10.31 -0.15 5.48
N PHE A 52 -11.52 -0.64 5.20
CA PHE A 52 -11.97 -0.96 3.83
C PHE A 52 -13.14 -0.10 3.36
N ARG A 53 -13.69 0.78 4.23
CA ARG A 53 -14.76 1.70 3.88
C ARG A 53 -14.29 3.14 3.95
N GLY A 54 -14.43 3.86 2.83
CA GLY A 54 -14.31 5.30 2.79
C GLY A 54 -15.39 5.97 3.63
N ALA A 55 -15.12 7.16 4.12
CA ALA A 55 -16.04 8.01 4.85
C ALA A 55 -17.28 8.31 4.00
N GLY A 56 -18.28 7.46 4.03
CA GLY A 56 -19.49 7.72 3.26
C GLY A 56 -20.58 6.66 3.23
N LEU A 57 -20.36 5.47 3.78
CA LEU A 57 -21.42 4.45 3.76
C LEU A 57 -21.30 3.60 5.01
N ASP A 58 -22.05 3.94 6.00
CA ASP A 58 -22.61 3.22 7.12
C ASP A 58 -22.60 4.01 8.43
N LEU A 59 -23.12 5.19 8.36
CA LEU A 59 -24.03 5.58 9.41
C LEU A 59 -25.28 4.78 9.09
N ALA A 60 -25.72 3.90 10.00
CA ALA A 60 -27.09 3.47 9.99
C ALA A 60 -27.88 4.77 9.88
N ASP A 61 -28.57 4.97 8.75
CA ASP A 61 -29.31 6.19 8.54
C ASP A 61 -30.41 6.17 9.59
N LEU A 62 -30.40 7.13 10.49
CA LEU A 62 -31.40 7.25 11.53
C LEU A 62 -32.54 8.02 10.91
N ARG A 63 -33.61 7.32 10.58
CA ARG A 63 -34.83 7.96 10.15
C ARG A 63 -35.94 7.84 11.18
N GLU A 64 -36.90 8.72 11.09
CA GLU A 64 -38.10 8.61 11.90
C GLU A 64 -38.82 7.27 11.65
N TYR A 65 -39.31 6.67 12.74
CA TYR A 65 -40.08 5.43 12.71
C TYR A 65 -41.34 5.59 11.84
N GLN A 66 -41.53 4.68 10.89
CA GLN A 66 -42.76 4.58 10.10
C GLN A 66 -43.55 3.37 10.52
N HIS A 67 -44.88 3.40 10.31
CA HIS A 67 -45.87 2.46 10.87
C HIS A 67 -45.64 0.96 10.52
N HIS A 68 -44.68 0.60 9.70
CA HIS A 68 -44.33 -0.78 9.35
C HIS A 68 -42.89 -1.15 9.67
N ASP A 69 -42.17 -0.30 10.38
CA ASP A 69 -40.79 -0.61 10.77
C ASP A 69 -40.72 -1.58 11.94
N ASP A 70 -39.72 -2.46 11.95
CA ASP A 70 -39.48 -3.36 13.07
C ASP A 70 -39.02 -2.59 14.30
N VAL A 71 -39.84 -2.62 15.35
CA VAL A 71 -39.57 -1.95 16.63
C VAL A 71 -38.26 -2.36 17.30
N ARG A 72 -37.68 -3.52 16.91
CA ARG A 72 -36.38 -3.99 17.40
C ARG A 72 -35.22 -3.10 16.94
N HIS A 73 -35.42 -2.36 15.88
CA HIS A 73 -34.41 -1.48 15.30
C HIS A 73 -34.50 -0.04 15.82
N ILE A 74 -35.39 0.26 16.77
CA ILE A 74 -35.47 1.59 17.38
C ILE A 74 -34.19 1.89 18.16
N ASP A 75 -33.58 3.05 17.85
CA ASP A 75 -32.48 3.59 18.64
C ASP A 75 -33.03 4.37 19.84
N TRP A 76 -33.13 3.71 20.97
CA TRP A 76 -33.67 4.30 22.21
C TRP A 76 -32.85 5.50 22.72
N ASN A 77 -31.54 5.58 22.40
CA ASN A 77 -30.71 6.72 22.84
C ASN A 77 -31.02 7.99 22.04
N VAL A 78 -31.27 7.86 20.75
CA VAL A 78 -31.64 8.98 19.88
C VAL A 78 -33.10 9.35 20.10
N THR A 79 -33.99 8.37 20.21
CA THR A 79 -35.38 8.53 20.56
C THR A 79 -35.57 9.33 21.86
N ALA A 80 -34.79 9.01 22.90
CA ALA A 80 -34.82 9.72 24.16
C ALA A 80 -34.32 11.18 24.12
N ARG A 81 -33.49 11.51 23.08
CA ARG A 81 -32.97 12.89 22.93
C ARG A 81 -33.86 13.77 22.07
N LEU A 82 -34.54 13.16 21.10
CA LEU A 82 -35.34 13.88 20.10
C LEU A 82 -36.84 13.81 20.35
N ASP A 83 -37.25 13.06 21.36
CA ASP A 83 -38.66 12.83 21.78
C ASP A 83 -39.56 12.28 20.67
N GLN A 84 -38.94 11.63 19.69
CA GLN A 84 -39.57 10.95 18.55
C GLN A 84 -38.86 9.64 18.28
N PRO A 85 -39.57 8.54 17.96
CA PRO A 85 -38.94 7.24 17.68
C PRO A 85 -38.11 7.26 16.40
N TYR A 86 -36.82 6.94 16.51
CA TYR A 86 -35.88 6.78 15.40
C TYR A 86 -35.49 5.33 15.22
N VAL A 87 -35.49 4.87 13.96
CA VAL A 87 -35.09 3.51 13.57
C VAL A 87 -33.74 3.53 12.88
N ARG A 88 -32.87 2.62 13.30
CA ARG A 88 -31.62 2.32 12.57
C ARG A 88 -31.95 1.60 11.28
N GLN A 89 -31.71 2.22 10.17
CA GLN A 89 -31.78 1.59 8.87
C GLN A 89 -30.50 0.78 8.64
N PHE A 90 -30.59 -0.55 8.74
CA PHE A 90 -29.49 -1.42 8.36
C PHE A 90 -29.45 -1.48 6.85
N THR A 91 -28.41 -0.89 6.24
CA THR A 91 -28.12 -1.16 4.84
C THR A 91 -27.59 -2.59 4.74
N GLU A 92 -28.21 -3.44 3.93
CA GLU A 92 -27.69 -4.79 3.67
C GLU A 92 -26.18 -4.73 3.40
N ASP A 93 -25.42 -5.60 4.05
CA ASP A 93 -23.99 -5.78 3.84
C ASP A 93 -23.74 -6.17 2.37
N ARG A 94 -23.59 -5.18 1.48
CA ARG A 94 -23.17 -5.44 0.11
C ARG A 94 -21.75 -5.97 0.16
N GLU A 95 -21.54 -7.19 -0.36
CA GLU A 95 -20.22 -7.77 -0.56
C GLU A 95 -19.29 -6.73 -1.20
N LEU A 96 -18.26 -6.33 -0.46
CA LEU A 96 -17.22 -5.46 -0.99
C LEU A 96 -16.38 -6.22 -2.00
N THR A 97 -16.08 -5.57 -3.12
CA THR A 97 -15.08 -6.09 -4.05
C THR A 97 -13.81 -5.26 -3.91
N ALA A 98 -12.72 -5.93 -3.54
CA ALA A 98 -11.41 -5.32 -3.47
C ALA A 98 -10.55 -5.75 -4.66
N TRP A 99 -9.75 -4.82 -5.19
CA TRP A 99 -8.84 -5.06 -6.29
C TRP A 99 -7.42 -4.71 -5.89
N PHE A 100 -6.49 -5.60 -6.19
CA PHE A 100 -5.06 -5.40 -6.02
C PHE A 100 -4.43 -5.13 -7.40
N LEU A 101 -3.97 -3.91 -7.63
CA LEU A 101 -3.17 -3.52 -8.77
C LEU A 101 -1.71 -3.62 -8.33
N VAL A 102 -1.04 -4.69 -8.73
CA VAL A 102 0.29 -5.01 -8.21
C VAL A 102 1.33 -4.79 -9.30
N ASP A 103 2.20 -3.86 -9.06
CA ASP A 103 3.42 -3.69 -9.81
C ASP A 103 4.41 -4.79 -9.38
N LEU A 104 4.92 -5.55 -10.33
CA LEU A 104 5.94 -6.59 -10.15
C LEU A 104 7.10 -6.35 -11.13
N SER A 105 7.37 -5.10 -11.47
CA SER A 105 8.53 -4.70 -12.28
C SER A 105 9.85 -5.04 -11.60
N ALA A 106 10.94 -4.95 -12.35
CA ALA A 106 12.28 -5.31 -11.86
C ALA A 106 12.73 -4.50 -10.64
N SER A 107 12.24 -3.26 -10.47
CA SER A 107 12.55 -2.42 -9.32
C SER A 107 12.06 -3.00 -7.99
N LEU A 108 11.02 -3.87 -8.01
CA LEU A 108 10.53 -4.53 -6.80
C LEU A 108 11.37 -5.73 -6.33
N ASP A 109 12.31 -6.21 -7.14
CA ASP A 109 13.24 -7.26 -6.73
C ASP A 109 14.36 -6.75 -5.81
N PHE A 110 14.40 -5.43 -5.59
CA PHE A 110 15.32 -4.82 -4.65
C PHE A 110 14.92 -5.05 -3.18
N GLY A 111 15.93 -5.29 -2.35
CA GLY A 111 15.81 -5.38 -0.90
C GLY A 111 17.18 -5.47 -0.27
N SER A 112 17.40 -4.72 0.80
CA SER A 112 18.68 -4.63 1.52
C SER A 112 18.85 -5.64 2.64
N ASN A 113 17.74 -6.26 3.06
CA ASN A 113 17.68 -7.24 4.13
C ASN A 113 17.17 -8.59 3.61
N LEU A 114 16.64 -9.41 4.52
CA LEU A 114 16.05 -10.71 4.20
C LEU A 114 14.76 -10.62 3.34
N ALA A 115 14.20 -9.43 3.20
CA ALA A 115 12.97 -9.22 2.45
C ALA A 115 13.21 -8.28 1.25
N THR A 116 12.64 -8.62 0.10
CA THR A 116 12.57 -7.73 -1.07
C THR A 116 11.23 -6.97 -1.08
N LYS A 117 11.14 -5.87 -1.82
CA LYS A 117 9.87 -5.17 -2.03
C LYS A 117 8.83 -6.12 -2.65
N ARG A 118 9.22 -7.05 -3.52
CA ARG A 118 8.34 -8.10 -4.09
C ARG A 118 7.80 -9.05 -3.03
N SER A 119 8.65 -9.54 -2.11
CA SER A 119 8.21 -10.41 -1.03
C SER A 119 7.26 -9.71 -0.06
N LEU A 120 7.51 -8.42 0.20
CA LEU A 120 6.65 -7.57 1.00
C LEU A 120 5.30 -7.35 0.34
N ALA A 121 5.27 -7.08 -0.99
CA ALA A 121 4.04 -6.99 -1.78
C ALA A 121 3.20 -8.28 -1.67
N ARG A 122 3.84 -9.45 -1.81
CA ARG A 122 3.16 -10.76 -1.67
C ARG A 122 2.57 -10.95 -0.28
N SER A 123 3.33 -10.61 0.76
CA SER A 123 2.87 -10.72 2.15
C SER A 123 1.70 -9.79 2.43
N PHE A 124 1.75 -8.55 1.94
CA PHE A 124 0.66 -7.59 2.05
C PHE A 124 -0.61 -8.09 1.35
N VAL A 125 -0.50 -8.53 0.08
CA VAL A 125 -1.64 -9.09 -0.67
C VAL A 125 -2.21 -10.33 0.02
N ALA A 126 -1.35 -11.23 0.55
CA ALA A 126 -1.77 -12.42 1.28
C ALA A 126 -2.62 -12.07 2.51
N VAL A 127 -2.11 -11.15 3.34
CA VAL A 127 -2.78 -10.72 4.58
C VAL A 127 -4.13 -10.09 4.27
N LEU A 128 -4.16 -9.09 3.41
CA LEU A 128 -5.41 -8.37 3.12
C LEU A 128 -6.41 -9.21 2.34
N SER A 129 -5.98 -9.98 1.33
CA SER A 129 -6.87 -10.88 0.59
C SER A 129 -7.53 -11.89 1.52
N ARG A 130 -6.74 -12.46 2.45
CA ARG A 130 -7.25 -13.44 3.41
C ARG A 130 -8.21 -12.81 4.40
N LEU A 131 -7.86 -11.65 4.93
CA LEU A 131 -8.71 -10.90 5.86
C LEU A 131 -10.05 -10.55 5.20
N LEU A 132 -10.03 -10.00 3.98
CA LEU A 132 -11.23 -9.66 3.21
C LEU A 132 -12.10 -10.88 2.91
N THR A 133 -11.49 -11.98 2.43
CA THR A 133 -12.26 -13.17 2.04
C THR A 133 -12.83 -13.94 3.24
N ARG A 134 -12.23 -13.84 4.44
CA ARG A 134 -12.82 -14.38 5.68
C ARG A 134 -14.11 -13.68 6.07
N HIS A 135 -14.25 -12.41 5.71
CA HIS A 135 -15.44 -11.60 5.97
C HIS A 135 -16.41 -11.58 4.78
N GLY A 136 -16.34 -12.57 3.89
CA GLY A 136 -17.28 -12.72 2.77
C GLY A 136 -17.03 -11.83 1.56
N ASN A 137 -15.99 -10.99 1.57
CA ASN A 137 -15.65 -10.09 0.47
C ASN A 137 -14.96 -10.82 -0.69
N ARG A 138 -15.02 -10.20 -1.88
CA ARG A 138 -14.37 -10.72 -3.08
C ARG A 138 -13.09 -9.94 -3.35
N VAL A 139 -12.04 -10.65 -3.78
CA VAL A 139 -10.75 -10.05 -4.13
C VAL A 139 -10.36 -10.43 -5.55
N GLY A 140 -9.92 -9.43 -6.32
CA GLY A 140 -9.33 -9.61 -7.65
C GLY A 140 -7.94 -9.01 -7.71
N ALA A 141 -7.16 -9.34 -8.73
CA ALA A 141 -5.82 -8.78 -8.91
C ALA A 141 -5.51 -8.52 -10.38
N LEU A 142 -4.77 -7.44 -10.62
CA LEU A 142 -4.08 -7.14 -11.86
C LEU A 142 -2.58 -7.14 -11.57
N LEU A 143 -1.83 -7.94 -12.30
CA LEU A 143 -0.37 -8.03 -12.16
C LEU A 143 0.29 -7.37 -13.36
N TYR A 144 1.27 -6.53 -13.09
CA TYR A 144 2.06 -5.77 -14.06
C TYR A 144 3.55 -6.10 -13.89
N GLY A 145 4.27 -6.26 -14.99
CA GLY A 145 5.72 -6.29 -15.05
C GLY A 145 6.23 -5.29 -16.06
N SER A 146 6.46 -5.74 -17.28
CA SER A 146 6.67 -4.87 -18.45
C SER A 146 5.35 -4.44 -19.10
N ALA A 147 4.28 -5.20 -18.85
CA ALA A 147 2.89 -4.91 -19.27
C ALA A 147 1.91 -5.52 -18.28
N VAL A 148 0.62 -5.20 -18.41
CA VAL A 148 -0.45 -5.91 -17.69
C VAL A 148 -0.72 -7.23 -18.42
N ASP A 149 -0.21 -8.32 -17.88
CA ASP A 149 -0.30 -9.65 -18.49
C ASP A 149 -1.26 -10.59 -17.78
N THR A 150 -1.56 -10.31 -16.52
CA THR A 150 -2.40 -11.20 -15.69
C THR A 150 -3.53 -10.44 -15.04
N VAL A 151 -4.75 -10.87 -15.36
CA VAL A 151 -5.98 -10.37 -14.73
C VAL A 151 -6.66 -11.54 -14.03
N ILE A 152 -6.81 -11.43 -12.72
CA ILE A 152 -7.47 -12.43 -11.87
C ILE A 152 -8.81 -11.85 -11.43
N PRO A 153 -9.96 -12.36 -11.94
CA PRO A 153 -11.28 -11.84 -11.60
C PRO A 153 -11.59 -11.96 -10.11
N ALA A 154 -12.39 -11.02 -9.59
CA ALA A 154 -12.74 -10.98 -8.17
C ALA A 154 -13.58 -12.19 -7.74
N ARG A 155 -13.06 -12.99 -6.80
CA ARG A 155 -13.74 -14.14 -6.19
C ARG A 155 -13.43 -14.20 -4.69
N GLY A 156 -14.20 -14.99 -3.95
CA GLY A 156 -13.98 -15.24 -2.52
C GLY A 156 -13.24 -16.55 -2.25
N GLY A 157 -12.93 -16.78 -0.99
CA GLY A 157 -12.43 -18.05 -0.47
C GLY A 157 -10.91 -18.22 -0.49
N ARG A 158 -10.41 -19.13 0.37
CA ARG A 158 -8.98 -19.39 0.59
C ARG A 158 -8.25 -19.85 -0.69
N LEU A 159 -8.88 -20.74 -1.47
CA LEU A 159 -8.27 -21.24 -2.71
C LEU A 159 -8.03 -20.14 -3.73
N HIS A 160 -8.91 -19.14 -3.78
CA HIS A 160 -8.72 -17.99 -4.66
C HIS A 160 -7.55 -17.11 -4.22
N VAL A 161 -7.38 -16.90 -2.91
CA VAL A 161 -6.20 -16.19 -2.35
C VAL A 161 -4.92 -16.92 -2.73
N LEU A 162 -4.87 -18.26 -2.55
CA LEU A 162 -3.72 -19.07 -2.95
C LEU A 162 -3.43 -18.96 -4.46
N HIS A 163 -4.46 -18.93 -5.29
CA HIS A 163 -4.31 -18.73 -6.73
C HIS A 163 -3.65 -17.38 -7.05
N ILE A 164 -4.07 -16.28 -6.41
CA ILE A 164 -3.45 -14.97 -6.58
C ILE A 164 -1.95 -15.03 -6.20
N LEU A 165 -1.64 -15.56 -5.01
CA LEU A 165 -0.26 -15.65 -4.52
C LEU A 165 0.63 -16.53 -5.38
N GLN A 166 0.09 -17.64 -5.90
CA GLN A 166 0.81 -18.51 -6.82
C GLN A 166 1.12 -17.81 -8.14
N ARG A 167 0.15 -17.04 -8.70
CA ARG A 167 0.38 -16.26 -9.91
C ARG A 167 1.43 -15.17 -9.71
N MET A 168 1.48 -14.52 -8.53
CA MET A 168 2.53 -13.57 -8.18
C MET A 168 3.90 -14.25 -8.07
N ALA A 169 3.98 -15.46 -7.47
CA ALA A 169 5.22 -16.20 -7.29
C ALA A 169 5.78 -16.78 -8.59
N GLN A 170 4.90 -17.23 -9.49
CA GLN A 170 5.32 -17.83 -10.78
C GLN A 170 5.84 -16.82 -11.78
N ARG A 171 5.74 -15.54 -11.48
CA ARG A 171 6.19 -14.51 -12.38
C ARG A 171 7.71 -14.45 -12.39
N PRO A 172 8.36 -14.62 -13.56
CA PRO A 172 9.80 -14.50 -13.66
C PRO A 172 10.24 -13.09 -13.26
N VAL A 173 11.42 -13.00 -12.67
CA VAL A 173 12.12 -11.73 -12.51
C VAL A 173 12.49 -11.26 -13.91
N GLU A 174 11.76 -10.26 -14.42
CA GLU A 174 12.06 -9.73 -15.76
C GLU A 174 13.36 -8.94 -15.71
N SER A 175 14.28 -9.30 -16.58
CA SER A 175 15.44 -8.44 -16.88
C SER A 175 14.92 -7.13 -17.45
N ALA A 176 15.39 -6.01 -16.91
CA ALA A 176 14.96 -4.69 -17.25
C ALA A 176 14.88 -4.47 -18.78
N ALA A 177 13.70 -4.24 -19.28
CA ALA A 177 13.44 -3.91 -20.67
C ALA A 177 12.68 -2.58 -20.81
N GLY A 178 13.05 -1.58 -20.01
CA GLY A 178 12.49 -0.23 -20.11
C GLY A 178 11.87 0.31 -18.82
N ALA A 179 11.55 1.60 -18.83
CA ALA A 179 10.97 2.28 -17.68
C ALA A 179 9.57 1.74 -17.36
N THR A 180 9.33 1.43 -16.10
CA THR A 180 8.00 1.03 -15.59
C THR A 180 6.95 2.08 -15.96
N ALA A 181 5.84 1.64 -16.53
CA ALA A 181 4.71 2.49 -16.87
C ALA A 181 3.51 2.18 -15.97
N LEU A 182 3.54 2.68 -14.72
CA LEU A 182 2.44 2.52 -13.76
C LEU A 182 1.10 3.01 -14.33
N ASN A 183 1.16 3.98 -15.25
CA ASN A 183 0.01 4.48 -16.00
C ASN A 183 -0.78 3.36 -16.70
N ASP A 184 -0.10 2.38 -17.28
CA ASP A 184 -0.74 1.27 -18.01
C ASP A 184 -1.51 0.35 -17.06
N LEU A 185 -0.94 0.06 -15.89
CA LEU A 185 -1.60 -0.71 -14.83
C LEU A 185 -2.87 0.01 -14.34
N LEU A 186 -2.78 1.31 -14.07
CA LEU A 186 -3.92 2.11 -13.61
C LEU A 186 -5.02 2.20 -14.67
N GLN A 187 -4.67 2.41 -15.95
CA GLN A 187 -5.64 2.43 -17.04
C GLN A 187 -6.31 1.07 -17.25
N ALA A 188 -5.55 -0.03 -17.15
CA ALA A 188 -6.13 -1.37 -17.21
C ALA A 188 -7.13 -1.59 -16.06
N GLY A 189 -6.78 -1.15 -14.85
CA GLY A 189 -7.69 -1.15 -13.71
C GLY A 189 -9.01 -0.42 -14.02
N GLN A 190 -8.94 0.80 -14.56
CA GLN A 190 -10.14 1.57 -14.93
C GLN A 190 -11.02 0.86 -15.97
N ARG A 191 -10.41 0.14 -16.92
CA ARG A 191 -11.15 -0.61 -17.96
C ARG A 191 -11.87 -1.84 -17.40
N ILE A 192 -11.24 -2.53 -16.44
CA ILE A 192 -11.72 -3.81 -15.90
C ILE A 192 -12.73 -3.59 -14.78
N MET A 193 -12.46 -2.64 -13.89
CA MET A 193 -13.30 -2.39 -12.72
C MET A 193 -14.51 -1.53 -13.09
N LYS A 194 -15.65 -2.16 -13.37
CA LYS A 194 -16.89 -1.47 -13.79
C LYS A 194 -17.73 -0.96 -12.63
N ARG A 195 -17.64 -1.59 -11.46
CA ARG A 195 -18.41 -1.24 -10.26
C ARG A 195 -17.51 -0.58 -9.24
N ARG A 196 -18.05 0.34 -8.44
CA ARG A 196 -17.33 0.94 -7.31
C ARG A 196 -16.85 -0.15 -6.36
N GLY A 197 -15.60 -0.05 -5.92
CA GLY A 197 -14.95 -0.98 -5.00
C GLY A 197 -13.73 -0.35 -4.37
N THR A 198 -13.05 -1.10 -3.49
CA THR A 198 -11.78 -0.71 -2.90
C THR A 198 -10.62 -1.15 -3.79
N VAL A 199 -9.64 -0.30 -4.00
CA VAL A 199 -8.49 -0.56 -4.87
C VAL A 199 -7.20 -0.29 -4.11
N PHE A 200 -6.33 -1.29 -4.06
CA PHE A 200 -4.98 -1.15 -3.53
C PHE A 200 -3.99 -1.11 -4.70
N VAL A 201 -3.31 0.01 -4.87
CA VAL A 201 -2.24 0.16 -5.87
C VAL A 201 -0.91 -0.05 -5.17
N ILE A 202 -0.25 -1.16 -5.47
CA ILE A 202 0.95 -1.63 -4.77
C ILE A 202 2.14 -1.47 -5.72
N SER A 203 3.04 -0.53 -5.41
CA SER A 203 4.21 -0.19 -6.24
C SER A 203 5.22 0.59 -5.39
N ASP A 204 6.44 0.74 -5.87
CA ASP A 204 7.40 1.72 -5.35
C ASP A 204 7.20 3.12 -5.95
N PHE A 205 6.27 3.24 -6.93
CA PHE A 205 5.97 4.47 -7.66
C PHE A 205 7.17 5.09 -8.40
N ILE A 206 8.24 4.31 -8.60
CA ILE A 206 9.37 4.70 -9.45
C ILE A 206 8.96 4.40 -10.90
N SER A 207 8.31 5.36 -11.55
CA SER A 207 7.66 5.15 -12.84
C SER A 207 7.78 6.40 -13.74
N ALA A 208 7.48 6.23 -15.01
CA ALA A 208 7.30 7.35 -15.93
C ALA A 208 6.21 8.32 -15.40
N PRO A 209 6.37 9.65 -15.58
CA PRO A 209 5.43 10.64 -15.07
C PRO A 209 4.04 10.51 -15.71
N GLY A 210 3.02 11.06 -15.04
CA GLY A 210 1.62 11.10 -15.52
C GLY A 210 0.70 10.05 -14.90
N TRP A 211 1.21 9.20 -14.01
CA TRP A 211 0.40 8.24 -13.26
C TRP A 211 -0.53 8.92 -12.23
N ASP A 212 -0.14 10.09 -11.71
CA ASP A 212 -0.89 10.87 -10.73
C ASP A 212 -2.26 11.30 -11.25
N ASP A 213 -2.37 11.76 -12.49
CA ASP A 213 -3.65 12.11 -13.12
C ASP A 213 -4.56 10.90 -13.33
N VAL A 214 -4.00 9.74 -13.67
CA VAL A 214 -4.78 8.51 -13.85
C VAL A 214 -5.22 7.96 -12.51
N LEU A 215 -4.35 8.03 -11.49
CA LEU A 215 -4.66 7.64 -10.12
C LEU A 215 -5.80 8.52 -9.55
N ALA A 216 -5.75 9.84 -9.78
CA ALA A 216 -6.81 10.75 -9.38
C ALA A 216 -8.16 10.39 -10.03
N ARG A 217 -8.17 10.08 -11.33
CA ARG A 217 -9.40 9.61 -12.01
C ARG A 217 -9.92 8.29 -11.47
N LEU A 218 -9.02 7.38 -11.09
CA LEU A 218 -9.39 6.12 -10.44
C LEU A 218 -10.04 6.38 -9.06
N ALA A 219 -9.49 7.31 -8.29
CA ALA A 219 -9.97 7.69 -6.97
C ALA A 219 -11.35 8.38 -6.98
N GLN A 220 -11.73 9.00 -8.10
CA GLN A 220 -13.10 9.56 -8.25
C GLN A 220 -14.18 8.47 -8.31
N ARG A 221 -13.85 7.27 -8.77
CA ARG A 221 -14.80 6.17 -8.98
C ARG A 221 -14.69 5.07 -7.93
N HIS A 222 -13.53 4.88 -7.37
CA HIS A 222 -13.20 3.82 -6.44
C HIS A 222 -12.57 4.41 -5.18
N GLU A 223 -12.59 3.65 -4.10
CA GLU A 223 -11.82 3.96 -2.92
C GLU A 223 -10.39 3.44 -3.11
N VAL A 224 -9.46 4.35 -3.34
CA VAL A 224 -8.09 4.00 -3.69
C VAL A 224 -7.15 4.22 -2.52
N THR A 225 -6.34 3.20 -2.22
CA THR A 225 -5.21 3.28 -1.31
C THR A 225 -3.92 3.00 -2.08
N ALA A 226 -3.01 3.95 -2.09
CA ALA A 226 -1.67 3.76 -2.61
C ALA A 226 -0.81 3.05 -1.54
N VAL A 227 -0.29 1.88 -1.87
CA VAL A 227 0.62 1.11 -1.02
C VAL A 227 2.02 1.27 -1.58
N ARG A 228 2.78 2.18 -1.01
CA ARG A 228 4.13 2.47 -1.41
C ARG A 228 5.10 1.50 -0.76
N LEU A 229 5.87 0.79 -1.57
CA LEU A 229 6.94 -0.08 -1.12
C LEU A 229 8.28 0.62 -1.30
N TYR A 230 9.15 0.58 -0.30
CA TYR A 230 10.48 1.16 -0.41
C TYR A 230 11.48 0.40 0.47
N ASP A 231 12.76 0.57 0.14
CA ASP A 231 13.85 0.08 0.96
C ASP A 231 14.60 1.27 1.56
N PRO A 232 15.02 1.22 2.85
CA PRO A 232 15.77 2.31 3.46
C PRO A 232 17.05 2.69 2.72
N LEU A 233 17.74 1.74 2.05
CA LEU A 233 18.93 2.01 1.24
C LEU A 233 18.64 2.87 -0.01
N GLU A 234 17.40 2.92 -0.47
CA GLU A 234 16.99 3.82 -1.56
C GLU A 234 16.95 5.28 -1.14
N MET A 235 16.91 5.53 0.17
CA MET A 235 16.87 6.86 0.78
C MET A 235 18.25 7.33 1.22
N GLU A 236 19.02 6.47 1.88
CA GLU A 236 20.31 6.79 2.44
C GLU A 236 21.27 5.60 2.34
N LEU A 237 22.49 5.85 1.87
CA LEU A 237 23.52 4.83 1.76
C LEU A 237 24.34 4.76 3.05
N PRO A 238 24.59 3.54 3.58
CA PRO A 238 25.46 3.34 4.71
C PRO A 238 26.94 3.59 4.35
N ASP A 239 27.75 3.89 5.35
CA ASP A 239 29.20 4.07 5.22
C ASP A 239 29.90 2.71 5.35
N ILE A 240 29.94 1.92 4.27
CA ILE A 240 30.46 0.54 4.27
C ILE A 240 31.59 0.32 3.24
N GLY A 241 32.06 1.38 2.58
CA GLY A 241 33.13 1.31 1.58
C GLY A 241 32.65 1.04 0.16
N LEU A 242 33.39 0.26 -0.58
CA LEU A 242 33.05 -0.07 -1.97
C LEU A 242 31.84 -0.99 -2.03
N MET A 243 30.83 -0.57 -2.78
CA MET A 243 29.66 -1.40 -3.07
C MET A 243 29.29 -1.34 -4.55
N THR A 244 28.72 -2.42 -5.06
CA THR A 244 28.18 -2.46 -6.42
C THR A 244 26.70 -2.08 -6.38
N MET A 245 26.36 -1.02 -7.09
CA MET A 245 24.97 -0.61 -7.31
C MET A 245 24.53 -1.07 -8.70
N ARG A 246 23.33 -1.60 -8.81
CA ARG A 246 22.72 -1.98 -10.08
C ARG A 246 21.50 -1.13 -10.33
N ASP A 247 21.39 -0.56 -11.52
CA ASP A 247 20.16 0.05 -11.98
C ASP A 247 19.13 -1.05 -12.30
N ALA A 248 17.96 -0.99 -11.66
CA ALA A 248 16.92 -2.01 -11.84
C ALA A 248 16.28 -1.97 -13.25
N GLU A 249 16.25 -0.79 -13.88
CA GLU A 249 15.62 -0.60 -15.20
C GLU A 249 16.57 -0.92 -16.36
N THR A 250 17.85 -0.56 -16.24
CA THR A 250 18.85 -0.74 -17.31
C THR A 250 19.71 -1.96 -17.10
N GLY A 251 19.80 -2.47 -15.88
CA GLY A 251 20.71 -3.55 -15.50
C GLY A 251 22.18 -3.11 -15.38
N GLU A 252 22.48 -1.84 -15.61
CA GLU A 252 23.83 -1.27 -15.50
C GLU A 252 24.36 -1.42 -14.06
N GLN A 253 25.64 -1.80 -13.94
CA GLN A 253 26.31 -1.92 -12.65
C GLN A 253 27.33 -0.81 -12.49
N LEU A 254 27.29 -0.15 -11.36
CA LEU A 254 28.23 0.91 -10.98
C LEU A 254 28.86 0.57 -9.63
N VAL A 255 30.18 0.53 -9.59
CA VAL A 255 30.92 0.41 -8.32
C VAL A 255 31.06 1.81 -7.75
N VAL A 256 30.60 2.00 -6.53
CA VAL A 256 30.63 3.28 -5.81
C VAL A 256 31.36 3.13 -4.49
N ASP A 257 32.09 4.18 -4.09
CA ASP A 257 32.70 4.27 -2.77
C ASP A 257 31.75 5.01 -1.83
N THR A 258 31.16 4.27 -0.90
CA THR A 258 30.26 4.86 0.09
C THR A 258 31.00 5.55 1.25
N HIS A 259 32.35 5.48 1.34
CA HIS A 259 33.12 6.35 2.24
C HIS A 259 33.13 7.80 1.75
N ASP A 260 32.92 8.06 0.44
CA ASP A 260 32.79 9.43 -0.07
C ASP A 260 31.51 10.09 0.46
N ARG A 261 31.69 10.98 1.44
CA ARG A 261 30.61 11.79 2.01
C ARG A 261 29.92 12.67 0.96
N GLY A 262 30.65 13.12 -0.05
CA GLY A 262 30.10 13.94 -1.15
C GLY A 262 29.13 13.10 -2.00
N PHE A 263 29.51 11.86 -2.29
CA PHE A 263 28.64 10.92 -3.00
C PHE A 263 27.37 10.63 -2.20
N ARG A 264 27.47 10.23 -0.93
CA ARG A 264 26.30 9.97 -0.07
C ARG A 264 25.36 11.17 0.02
N LYS A 265 25.88 12.39 0.18
CA LYS A 265 25.07 13.61 0.20
C LYS A 265 24.32 13.85 -1.11
N ARG A 266 24.99 13.64 -2.26
CA ARG A 266 24.33 13.77 -3.57
C ARG A 266 23.24 12.73 -3.76
N PHE A 267 23.50 11.49 -3.35
CA PHE A 267 22.53 10.39 -3.40
C PHE A 267 21.31 10.72 -2.53
N ALA A 268 21.50 11.05 -1.26
CA ALA A 268 20.40 11.42 -0.35
C ALA A 268 19.60 12.63 -0.86
N ALA A 269 20.27 13.64 -1.42
CA ALA A 269 19.58 14.79 -2.02
C ALA A 269 18.76 14.40 -3.27
N ALA A 270 19.23 13.45 -4.07
CA ALA A 270 18.48 12.92 -5.22
C ALA A 270 17.28 12.08 -4.74
N ALA A 271 17.46 11.24 -3.74
CA ALA A 271 16.39 10.48 -3.10
C ALA A 271 15.31 11.41 -2.52
N GLN A 272 15.71 12.46 -1.79
CA GLN A 272 14.80 13.44 -1.22
C GLN A 272 13.97 14.18 -2.28
N ARG A 273 14.57 14.53 -3.42
CA ARG A 273 13.82 15.15 -4.53
C ARG A 273 12.76 14.22 -5.11
N ARG A 274 13.12 12.91 -5.30
CA ARG A 274 12.15 11.90 -5.75
C ARG A 274 11.01 11.74 -4.76
N GLU A 275 11.35 11.69 -3.48
CA GLU A 275 10.40 11.58 -2.38
C GLU A 275 9.40 12.74 -2.36
N THR A 276 9.91 13.97 -2.51
CA THR A 276 9.05 15.18 -2.56
C THR A 276 8.12 15.12 -3.75
N ALA A 277 8.63 14.81 -4.94
CA ALA A 277 7.80 14.70 -6.15
C ALA A 277 6.74 13.59 -6.03
N LEU A 278 7.09 12.46 -5.42
CA LEU A 278 6.14 11.36 -5.17
C LEU A 278 5.02 11.81 -4.23
N ARG A 279 5.36 12.45 -3.11
CA ARG A 279 4.37 12.95 -2.15
C ARG A 279 3.45 13.99 -2.77
N GLU A 280 3.99 14.89 -3.56
CA GLU A 280 3.19 15.87 -4.32
C GLU A 280 2.23 15.17 -5.30
N GLY A 281 2.69 14.17 -6.03
CA GLY A 281 1.85 13.37 -6.94
C GLY A 281 0.72 12.63 -6.23
N LEU A 282 1.02 11.97 -5.10
CA LEU A 282 0.02 11.27 -4.28
C LEU A 282 -0.98 12.24 -3.63
N ALA A 283 -0.50 13.38 -3.14
CA ALA A 283 -1.35 14.43 -2.58
C ALA A 283 -2.28 15.03 -3.65
N LYS A 284 -1.77 15.29 -4.86
CA LYS A 284 -2.55 15.75 -6.02
C LYS A 284 -3.62 14.73 -6.41
N ALA A 285 -3.29 13.44 -6.39
CA ALA A 285 -4.24 12.37 -6.65
C ALA A 285 -5.32 12.24 -5.56
N GLY A 286 -5.09 12.78 -4.36
CA GLY A 286 -6.05 12.78 -3.25
C GLY A 286 -6.33 11.38 -2.68
N VAL A 287 -5.37 10.47 -2.77
CA VAL A 287 -5.49 9.08 -2.30
C VAL A 287 -4.87 8.89 -0.92
N ASP A 288 -5.41 7.94 -0.16
CA ASP A 288 -4.77 7.48 1.09
C ASP A 288 -3.50 6.71 0.75
N THR A 289 -2.43 6.95 1.51
CA THR A 289 -1.14 6.31 1.27
C THR A 289 -0.70 5.50 2.49
N LEU A 290 -0.39 4.22 2.26
CA LEU A 290 0.27 3.34 3.20
C LEU A 290 1.72 3.16 2.74
N GLU A 291 2.68 3.57 3.56
CA GLU A 291 4.11 3.36 3.31
C GLU A 291 4.58 2.09 4.04
N LEU A 292 5.26 1.21 3.31
CA LEU A 292 5.83 -0.04 3.80
C LEU A 292 7.31 -0.11 3.45
N ALA A 293 8.17 -0.13 4.45
CA ALA A 293 9.58 -0.40 4.26
C ALA A 293 9.87 -1.91 4.31
N THR A 294 10.95 -2.34 3.65
CA THR A 294 11.37 -3.75 3.65
C THR A 294 11.77 -4.27 5.03
N ASP A 295 12.08 -3.38 5.96
CA ASP A 295 12.42 -3.66 7.36
C ASP A 295 11.25 -3.43 8.34
N ASP A 296 10.04 -3.08 7.86
CA ASP A 296 8.87 -2.85 8.71
C ASP A 296 8.21 -4.16 9.15
N ASP A 297 7.64 -4.17 10.36
CA ASP A 297 6.64 -5.18 10.72
C ASP A 297 5.32 -4.86 10.03
N LEU A 298 4.89 -5.79 9.18
CA LEU A 298 3.68 -5.64 8.36
C LEU A 298 2.43 -5.45 9.21
N THR A 299 2.34 -6.12 10.37
CA THR A 299 1.19 -6.01 11.27
C THR A 299 1.10 -4.59 11.83
N ASP A 300 2.22 -4.09 12.34
CA ASP A 300 2.27 -2.76 12.94
C ASP A 300 2.02 -1.66 11.89
N ALA A 301 2.49 -1.85 10.65
CA ALA A 301 2.25 -0.91 9.56
C ALA A 301 0.75 -0.86 9.18
N ILE A 302 0.09 -2.02 9.06
CA ILE A 302 -1.35 -2.09 8.77
C ILE A 302 -2.18 -1.48 9.90
N LEU A 303 -1.83 -1.75 11.16
CA LEU A 303 -2.53 -1.19 12.32
C LEU A 303 -2.38 0.33 12.38
N ARG A 304 -1.17 0.85 12.19
CA ARG A 304 -0.94 2.31 12.13
C ARG A 304 -1.78 2.97 11.05
N PHE A 305 -1.85 2.35 9.87
CA PHE A 305 -2.68 2.85 8.77
C PHE A 305 -4.18 2.84 9.13
N ALA A 306 -4.65 1.75 9.76
CA ALA A 306 -6.02 1.65 10.25
C ALA A 306 -6.38 2.79 11.20
N ASP A 307 -5.52 3.04 12.19
CA ASP A 307 -5.73 4.08 13.19
C ASP A 307 -5.74 5.49 12.57
N LEU A 308 -4.80 5.77 11.66
CA LEU A 308 -4.76 7.05 10.94
C LEU A 308 -6.03 7.28 10.12
N ARG A 309 -6.51 6.24 9.43
CA ARG A 309 -7.73 6.30 8.65
C ARG A 309 -8.97 6.51 9.51
N LYS A 310 -9.04 5.85 10.66
CA LYS A 310 -10.10 6.03 11.64
C LYS A 310 -10.12 7.46 12.22
N GLN A 311 -8.95 8.01 12.53
CA GLN A 311 -8.81 9.39 12.98
C GLN A 311 -9.28 10.38 11.91
N ARG A 312 -8.85 10.19 10.64
CA ARG A 312 -9.27 11.02 9.51
C ARG A 312 -10.78 10.99 9.29
N SER A 313 -11.40 9.81 9.36
CA SER A 313 -12.84 9.65 9.24
C SER A 313 -13.60 10.41 10.35
N ARG A 314 -13.12 10.34 11.60
CA ARG A 314 -13.71 11.08 12.72
C ARG A 314 -13.60 12.60 12.57
N MET A 315 -12.50 13.09 11.98
CA MET A 315 -12.29 14.51 11.77
C MET A 315 -13.09 15.06 10.59
N GLN A 316 -13.34 14.27 9.55
CA GLN A 316 -14.19 14.66 8.41
C GLN A 316 -15.67 14.82 8.80
N THR A 317 -16.11 14.09 9.83
CA THR A 317 -17.44 14.28 10.42
C THR A 317 -17.54 15.54 11.30
N GLY A 318 -16.40 16.19 11.63
CA GLY A 318 -16.32 17.36 12.53
C GLY A 318 -15.66 18.63 11.93
N GLY A 319 -15.48 18.71 10.61
CA GLY A 319 -14.90 19.90 9.93
C GLY A 319 -13.37 19.86 9.79
N GLY A 320 -12.92 19.92 8.58
CA GLY A 320 -11.61 20.22 8.01
C GLY A 320 -10.33 19.80 8.73
N VAL A 321 -9.58 18.85 8.11
CA VAL A 321 -8.26 18.40 8.60
C VAL A 321 -7.14 19.04 7.78
N PRO A 322 -6.06 19.53 8.43
CA PRO A 322 -4.84 19.97 7.76
C PRO A 322 -4.06 18.79 7.15
N ALA A 323 -3.56 18.97 5.93
CA ALA A 323 -2.83 17.97 5.14
C ALA A 323 -1.49 17.47 5.75
N HIS A 324 -1.03 18.06 6.85
CA HIS A 324 0.28 17.78 7.46
C HIS A 324 0.30 16.59 8.45
N LEU A 325 -0.83 15.93 8.72
CA LEU A 325 -0.88 14.76 9.63
C LEU A 325 -0.54 13.42 8.96
N THR A 326 -0.20 13.44 7.66
CA THR A 326 0.14 12.22 6.91
C THR A 326 1.56 11.69 7.17
N PHE A 327 2.41 12.38 7.93
CA PHE A 327 3.85 12.08 7.99
C PHE A 327 4.42 12.01 9.41
N ALA A 328 4.09 10.97 10.16
CA ALA A 328 4.59 10.80 11.55
C ALA A 328 5.96 10.09 11.66
N ARG A 329 6.68 9.80 10.56
CA ARG A 329 7.94 9.03 10.63
C ARG A 329 9.24 9.86 10.68
N ALA A 330 9.24 11.13 10.31
CA ALA A 330 10.45 11.97 10.36
C ALA A 330 11.01 12.18 11.78
N ALA A 331 10.21 11.95 12.83
CA ALA A 331 10.59 12.21 14.22
C ALA A 331 11.30 11.04 14.94
N ARG A 332 11.39 9.83 14.34
CA ARG A 332 12.01 8.68 15.03
C ARG A 332 13.47 8.45 14.69
N HIS A 333 14.02 9.11 13.68
CA HIS A 333 15.43 8.97 13.34
C HIS A 333 16.32 9.78 14.28
N ASP A 334 15.86 10.88 14.85
CA ASP A 334 16.61 11.70 15.81
C ASP A 334 16.69 11.08 17.23
N ALA A 335 15.76 10.19 17.59
CA ALA A 335 15.72 9.63 18.95
C ALA A 335 16.67 8.43 19.17
N ARG A 336 17.33 7.90 18.14
CA ARG A 336 18.24 6.75 18.27
C ARG A 336 19.74 7.13 18.34
N HIS A 337 20.08 8.39 18.14
CA HIS A 337 21.48 8.85 18.16
C HIS A 337 21.93 9.50 19.49
N ASP A 338 21.06 9.60 20.50
CA ASP A 338 21.40 10.26 21.78
C ASP A 338 21.65 9.28 22.96
N VAL A 339 22.15 8.06 22.67
CA VAL A 339 22.72 7.22 23.73
C VAL A 339 24.20 7.47 23.77
N LYS A 340 24.62 8.43 24.59
CA LYS A 340 26.03 8.61 25.01
C LYS A 340 26.49 7.36 25.74
N PRO A 341 27.70 6.80 25.43
CA PRO A 341 28.30 5.80 26.27
C PRO A 341 28.73 6.45 27.57
N GLY A 342 28.15 5.99 28.69
CA GLY A 342 28.56 6.40 30.03
C GLY A 342 30.00 5.98 30.31
N THR A 343 30.78 6.91 30.80
CA THR A 343 32.07 6.73 31.43
C THR A 343 31.95 5.92 32.72
N ALA A 344 32.65 4.82 32.79
CA ALA A 344 33.25 4.27 33.99
C ALA A 344 34.43 3.38 33.59
#